data_8f6181e8366d972d49c694ce5081fa2b
#
_entry.id   8f6181e8366d972d49c694ce5081fa2b
#
_cell.length_a   1.000
_cell.length_b   1.000
_cell.length_c   1.000
_cell.angle_alpha   90.00
_cell.angle_beta   90.00
_cell.angle_gamma   90.00
#
_symmetry.space_group_name_H-M   'P 1'
#
loop_
_entity.id
_entity.type
_entity.pdbx_description
1 polymer ?
#
loop_
_entity_poly.entity_id
_entity_poly.type
_entity_poly.pdbx_seq_one_letter_code
_entity_poly.pdbx_strand_id
1 'polypeptide(L)'
;VRNSRLFSDENEKIFTIRKICDFNDDEIEHNLMPHLHDFYSIFWIESGEAIHATEFVEYSLTADTILFVPPGLKHRMYIDKSVGGTYMLFNEEFIQFNRQNIQPLKNYRLFNNPEFKSLITVAPNQKDKLENITNLILNEIKNKDEYSEEIVLNLLHLFLLESRRIFDLQNLVPKEVAETTPDNTIIKFKQLIEENFAKEKNVSPYAEMLNMNPSCLNELSKRVTGITAGELIRNRVIEETKKLLFSSRMSGKEIAYELGFDDPAYFSRFFKKYTGTTLKEFRDNSRKKYH
;
A
#
# COMPACT_ATOMS: atom_id res chain seq x y z
N VAL A 1 -20.04 2.08 9.08
CA VAL A 1 -18.85 1.26 9.34
C VAL A 1 -18.98 0.40 10.62
N ARG A 2 -19.97 0.65 11.52
CA ARG A 2 -20.07 -0.07 12.82
C ARG A 2 -20.57 -1.53 12.73
N ASN A 3 -21.18 -1.97 11.62
CA ASN A 3 -21.85 -3.28 11.56
C ASN A 3 -21.11 -4.40 10.82
N SER A 4 -19.88 -4.20 10.36
CA SER A 4 -19.15 -5.19 9.54
C SER A 4 -17.81 -5.66 10.14
N ARG A 5 -17.50 -5.31 11.39
CA ARG A 5 -16.32 -5.83 12.07
C ARG A 5 -16.59 -7.27 12.51
N LEU A 6 -15.93 -8.23 11.88
CA LEU A 6 -16.16 -9.65 12.14
C LEU A 6 -15.31 -10.18 13.29
N PHE A 7 -14.13 -9.61 13.48
CA PHE A 7 -13.28 -9.82 14.64
C PHE A 7 -12.87 -8.44 15.16
N SER A 8 -13.45 -8.01 16.27
CA SER A 8 -13.03 -6.86 17.04
C SER A 8 -13.12 -7.26 18.50
N ASP A 9 -11.99 -7.41 19.15
CA ASP A 9 -11.91 -7.60 20.59
C ASP A 9 -11.23 -6.40 21.26
N GLU A 10 -11.04 -6.48 22.58
CA GLU A 10 -10.36 -5.46 23.39
C GLU A 10 -8.92 -5.14 22.93
N ASN A 11 -8.33 -5.95 22.01
CA ASN A 11 -6.99 -5.78 21.46
C ASN A 11 -6.93 -5.09 20.08
N GLU A 12 -8.01 -4.40 19.67
CA GLU A 12 -8.05 -3.61 18.43
C GLU A 12 -7.79 -4.40 17.12
N LYS A 13 -7.89 -5.74 17.11
CA LYS A 13 -7.75 -6.55 15.90
C LYS A 13 -8.94 -6.32 14.98
N ILE A 14 -8.67 -6.08 13.69
CA ILE A 14 -9.70 -5.82 12.69
C ILE A 14 -9.48 -6.73 11.48
N PHE A 15 -10.51 -7.49 11.12
CA PHE A 15 -10.63 -8.17 9.85
C PHE A 15 -12.06 -8.10 9.33
N THR A 16 -12.20 -7.85 8.04
CA THR A 16 -13.49 -7.86 7.34
C THR A 16 -13.33 -8.38 5.92
N ILE A 17 -14.27 -9.17 5.46
CA ILE A 17 -14.42 -9.57 4.05
C ILE A 17 -15.89 -9.47 3.65
N ARG A 18 -16.18 -8.94 2.46
CA ARG A 18 -17.54 -8.81 1.90
C ARG A 18 -17.49 -8.74 0.39
N LYS A 19 -18.64 -8.97 -0.24
CA LYS A 19 -18.79 -8.68 -1.67
C LYS A 19 -18.91 -7.18 -1.90
N ILE A 20 -18.35 -6.70 -3.00
CA ILE A 20 -18.38 -5.27 -3.37
C ILE A 20 -19.82 -4.81 -3.64
N CYS A 21 -20.65 -5.66 -4.23
CA CYS A 21 -22.06 -5.36 -4.47
C CYS A 21 -22.89 -5.14 -3.17
N ASP A 22 -22.35 -5.51 -2.00
CA ASP A 22 -22.99 -5.28 -0.70
C ASP A 22 -22.64 -3.90 -0.11
N PHE A 23 -21.88 -3.06 -0.81
CA PHE A 23 -21.61 -1.69 -0.37
C PHE A 23 -22.90 -0.87 -0.41
N ASN A 24 -23.17 -0.13 0.67
CA ASN A 24 -24.26 0.83 0.70
C ASN A 24 -23.85 2.16 0.02
N ASP A 25 -24.84 3.05 -0.17
CA ASP A 25 -24.61 4.30 -0.89
C ASP A 25 -23.62 5.21 -0.15
N ASP A 26 -23.63 5.23 1.20
CA ASP A 26 -22.68 6.01 2.00
C ASP A 26 -21.23 5.51 1.82
N GLU A 27 -21.03 4.21 1.72
CA GLU A 27 -19.73 3.60 1.49
C GLU A 27 -19.22 3.88 0.08
N ILE A 28 -20.09 3.85 -0.92
CA ILE A 28 -19.76 4.22 -2.31
C ILE A 28 -19.38 5.69 -2.35
N GLU A 29 -20.17 6.59 -1.75
CA GLU A 29 -19.88 8.03 -1.71
C GLU A 29 -18.58 8.32 -0.95
N HIS A 30 -18.34 7.62 0.16
CA HIS A 30 -17.08 7.73 0.91
C HIS A 30 -15.86 7.35 0.05
N ASN A 31 -15.96 6.28 -0.73
CA ASN A 31 -14.88 5.84 -1.61
C ASN A 31 -14.60 6.82 -2.75
N LEU A 32 -15.60 7.58 -3.22
CA LEU A 32 -15.42 8.62 -4.25
C LEU A 32 -14.60 9.81 -3.75
N MET A 33 -14.60 10.08 -2.45
CA MET A 33 -13.85 11.19 -1.87
C MET A 33 -12.43 10.76 -1.51
N PRO A 34 -11.43 11.65 -1.69
CA PRO A 34 -10.07 11.36 -1.22
C PRO A 34 -10.03 11.10 0.29
N HIS A 35 -9.66 9.89 0.69
CA HIS A 35 -9.61 9.46 2.08
C HIS A 35 -8.31 8.73 2.42
N LEU A 36 -8.10 8.50 3.70
CA LEU A 36 -7.01 7.72 4.29
C LEU A 36 -7.63 6.69 5.23
N HIS A 37 -6.97 5.56 5.41
CA HIS A 37 -7.33 4.58 6.44
C HIS A 37 -6.08 4.00 7.11
N ASP A 38 -6.22 3.41 8.28
CA ASP A 38 -5.15 2.83 9.11
C ASP A 38 -5.05 1.31 9.00
N PHE A 39 -5.72 0.73 8.02
CA PHE A 39 -5.77 -0.69 7.73
C PHE A 39 -5.28 -0.99 6.30
N TYR A 40 -4.93 -2.23 6.04
CA TYR A 40 -4.69 -2.75 4.71
C TYR A 40 -6.03 -3.07 4.03
N SER A 41 -6.17 -2.74 2.75
CA SER A 41 -7.33 -3.12 1.95
C SER A 41 -6.91 -3.89 0.71
N ILE A 42 -7.77 -4.84 0.32
CA ILE A 42 -7.64 -5.61 -0.91
C ILE A 42 -8.96 -5.52 -1.65
N PHE A 43 -8.92 -5.06 -2.90
CA PHE A 43 -10.05 -5.05 -3.81
C PHE A 43 -9.80 -6.05 -4.93
N TRP A 44 -10.53 -7.12 -4.97
CA TRP A 44 -10.54 -8.05 -6.10
C TRP A 44 -11.74 -7.76 -6.97
N ILE A 45 -11.49 -7.21 -8.15
CA ILE A 45 -12.53 -6.95 -9.16
C ILE A 45 -12.72 -8.26 -9.97
N GLU A 46 -13.85 -8.91 -9.79
CA GLU A 46 -14.21 -10.17 -10.46
C GLU A 46 -14.98 -9.90 -11.76
N SER A 47 -15.73 -8.78 -11.82
CA SER A 47 -16.46 -8.32 -13.01
C SER A 47 -16.73 -6.82 -12.96
N GLY A 48 -16.96 -6.20 -14.10
CA GLY A 48 -17.14 -4.75 -14.21
C GLY A 48 -15.80 -4.00 -14.25
N GLU A 49 -15.86 -2.70 -14.03
CA GLU A 49 -14.71 -1.79 -14.04
C GLU A 49 -14.75 -0.86 -12.84
N ALA A 50 -13.59 -0.57 -12.27
CA ALA A 50 -13.42 0.41 -11.22
C ALA A 50 -12.20 1.27 -11.53
N ILE A 51 -12.07 2.44 -10.88
CA ILE A 51 -10.91 3.31 -11.02
C ILE A 51 -10.36 3.59 -9.62
N HIS A 52 -9.09 3.33 -9.42
CA HIS A 52 -8.35 3.72 -8.23
C HIS A 52 -7.47 4.91 -8.55
N ALA A 53 -7.61 6.00 -7.81
CA ALA A 53 -6.81 7.20 -7.99
C ALA A 53 -6.12 7.61 -6.69
N THR A 54 -4.84 7.92 -6.80
CA THR A 54 -4.04 8.57 -5.76
C THR A 54 -3.76 10.03 -6.18
N GLU A 55 -2.97 10.76 -5.38
CA GLU A 55 -2.52 12.11 -5.73
C GLU A 55 -1.63 12.13 -7.01
N PHE A 56 -1.03 10.98 -7.38
CA PHE A 56 -0.01 10.89 -8.44
C PHE A 56 -0.40 10.00 -9.61
N VAL A 57 -1.27 9.02 -9.41
CA VAL A 57 -1.55 7.99 -10.40
C VAL A 57 -3.02 7.59 -10.34
N GLU A 58 -3.57 7.29 -11.50
CA GLU A 58 -4.89 6.71 -11.67
C GLU A 58 -4.78 5.37 -12.39
N TYR A 59 -5.47 4.35 -11.88
CA TYR A 59 -5.51 3.01 -12.47
C TYR A 59 -6.93 2.61 -12.81
N SER A 60 -7.13 2.14 -14.03
CA SER A 60 -8.32 1.39 -14.39
C SER A 60 -8.17 -0.05 -13.91
N LEU A 61 -9.14 -0.52 -13.14
CA LEU A 61 -9.23 -1.87 -12.60
C LEU A 61 -10.32 -2.60 -13.38
N THR A 62 -9.92 -3.60 -14.15
CA THR A 62 -10.84 -4.44 -14.93
C THR A 62 -11.07 -5.77 -14.22
N ALA A 63 -11.93 -6.62 -14.79
CA ALA A 63 -12.14 -7.97 -14.30
C ALA A 63 -10.82 -8.74 -14.10
N ASP A 64 -10.79 -9.56 -13.07
CA ASP A 64 -9.64 -10.35 -12.64
C ASP A 64 -8.42 -9.55 -12.16
N THR A 65 -8.63 -8.29 -11.74
CA THR A 65 -7.60 -7.44 -11.14
C THR A 65 -7.73 -7.42 -9.62
N ILE A 66 -6.61 -7.58 -8.91
CA ILE A 66 -6.54 -7.40 -7.45
C ILE A 66 -5.66 -6.20 -7.15
N LEU A 67 -6.21 -5.22 -6.43
CA LEU A 67 -5.52 -4.04 -5.93
C LEU A 67 -5.24 -4.19 -4.43
N PHE A 68 -4.03 -3.84 -4.02
CA PHE A 68 -3.57 -3.84 -2.63
C PHE A 68 -3.32 -2.40 -2.18
N VAL A 69 -4.04 -1.94 -1.15
CA VAL A 69 -3.95 -0.57 -0.64
C VAL A 69 -3.36 -0.60 0.77
N PRO A 70 -2.18 0.00 1.00
CA PRO A 70 -1.57 0.07 2.33
C PRO A 70 -2.23 1.13 3.22
N PRO A 71 -2.08 1.03 4.55
CA PRO A 71 -2.48 2.09 5.46
C PRO A 71 -1.72 3.40 5.17
N GLY A 72 -2.39 4.54 5.37
CA GLY A 72 -1.83 5.87 5.20
C GLY A 72 -1.67 6.34 3.75
N LEU A 73 -2.10 5.56 2.75
CA LEU A 73 -2.15 6.01 1.36
C LEU A 73 -3.43 6.83 1.14
N LYS A 74 -3.26 8.11 0.78
CA LYS A 74 -4.39 8.96 0.39
C LYS A 74 -4.86 8.57 -1.01
N HIS A 75 -6.09 8.08 -1.10
CA HIS A 75 -6.65 7.58 -2.35
C HIS A 75 -8.15 7.81 -2.43
N ARG A 76 -8.71 7.55 -3.61
CA ARG A 76 -10.15 7.45 -3.88
C ARG A 76 -10.41 6.27 -4.81
N MET A 77 -11.60 5.70 -4.72
CA MET A 77 -12.03 4.59 -5.54
C MET A 77 -13.37 4.94 -6.21
N TYR A 78 -13.37 4.96 -7.53
CA TYR A 78 -14.61 5.03 -8.30
C TYR A 78 -15.11 3.60 -8.51
N ILE A 79 -16.11 3.23 -7.74
CA ILE A 79 -16.73 1.91 -7.75
C ILE A 79 -18.23 2.09 -7.60
N ASP A 80 -19.01 1.30 -8.31
CA ASP A 80 -20.45 1.29 -8.19
C ASP A 80 -21.00 -0.13 -7.96
N LYS A 81 -22.31 -0.25 -7.79
CA LYS A 81 -22.98 -1.52 -7.50
C LYS A 81 -22.95 -2.53 -8.65
N SER A 82 -22.57 -2.12 -9.87
CA SER A 82 -22.41 -3.02 -11.01
C SER A 82 -21.11 -3.82 -10.97
N VAL A 83 -20.15 -3.37 -10.13
CA VAL A 83 -18.87 -4.04 -9.97
C VAL A 83 -19.02 -5.26 -9.08
N GLY A 84 -18.78 -6.44 -9.66
CA GLY A 84 -18.68 -7.69 -8.93
C GLY A 84 -17.27 -7.90 -8.40
N GLY A 85 -17.18 -8.36 -7.16
CA GLY A 85 -15.87 -8.63 -6.58
C GLY A 85 -15.89 -8.81 -5.08
N THR A 86 -14.70 -8.98 -4.52
CA THR A 86 -14.47 -9.20 -3.10
C THR A 86 -13.61 -8.10 -2.52
N TYR A 87 -14.04 -7.53 -1.41
CA TYR A 87 -13.30 -6.56 -0.60
C TYR A 87 -12.86 -7.19 0.71
N MET A 88 -11.59 -7.03 1.06
CA MET A 88 -11.04 -7.42 2.35
C MET A 88 -10.33 -6.22 3.00
N LEU A 89 -10.46 -6.07 4.30
CA LEU A 89 -9.66 -5.15 5.10
C LEU A 89 -9.15 -5.85 6.37
N PHE A 90 -7.96 -5.47 6.82
CA PHE A 90 -7.36 -5.95 8.06
C PHE A 90 -6.27 -5.00 8.54
N ASN A 91 -6.02 -4.99 9.85
CA ASN A 91 -4.92 -4.23 10.43
C ASN A 91 -3.69 -5.11 10.73
N GLU A 92 -2.59 -4.47 11.11
CA GLU A 92 -1.33 -5.15 11.41
C GLU A 92 -1.48 -6.07 12.64
N GLU A 93 -2.27 -5.66 13.62
CA GLU A 93 -2.54 -6.41 14.85
C GLU A 93 -3.22 -7.75 14.56
N PHE A 94 -4.14 -7.78 13.59
CA PHE A 94 -4.78 -9.03 13.16
C PHE A 94 -3.78 -10.00 12.53
N ILE A 95 -2.90 -9.50 11.65
CA ILE A 95 -1.96 -10.37 10.92
C ILE A 95 -0.81 -10.89 11.77
N GLN A 96 -0.39 -10.12 12.79
CA GLN A 96 0.69 -10.50 13.70
C GLN A 96 0.23 -11.41 14.83
N PHE A 97 -1.06 -11.64 14.98
CA PHE A 97 -1.61 -12.48 16.02
C PHE A 97 -1.00 -13.89 16.00
N ASN A 98 -0.46 -14.32 17.17
CA ASN A 98 0.17 -15.62 17.41
C ASN A 98 1.40 -15.98 16.54
N ARG A 99 2.07 -15.02 15.87
CA ARG A 99 3.22 -15.33 15.00
C ARG A 99 4.44 -14.47 15.30
N GLN A 100 5.43 -15.05 15.96
CA GLN A 100 6.72 -14.39 16.29
C GLN A 100 7.67 -14.19 15.09
N ASN A 101 7.42 -14.79 13.91
CA ASN A 101 8.36 -14.84 12.79
C ASN A 101 7.79 -14.39 11.42
N ILE A 102 6.67 -13.66 11.39
CA ILE A 102 6.17 -13.13 10.12
C ILE A 102 6.87 -11.82 9.80
N GLN A 103 7.38 -11.69 8.57
CA GLN A 103 7.85 -10.40 8.08
C GLN A 103 6.69 -9.39 8.14
N PRO A 104 6.92 -8.17 8.67
CA PRO A 104 5.92 -7.13 8.65
C PRO A 104 5.37 -6.91 7.24
N LEU A 105 4.05 -6.74 7.10
CA LEU A 105 3.41 -6.52 5.80
C LEU A 105 3.95 -5.32 5.05
N LYS A 106 4.52 -4.35 5.77
CA LYS A 106 5.25 -3.22 5.18
C LYS A 106 6.40 -3.65 4.27
N ASN A 107 6.92 -4.88 4.44
CA ASN A 107 7.96 -5.46 3.61
C ASN A 107 7.40 -6.30 2.44
N TYR A 108 6.08 -6.48 2.36
CA TYR A 108 5.45 -7.15 1.23
C TYR A 108 5.35 -6.17 0.05
N ARG A 109 6.00 -6.50 -1.06
CA ARG A 109 5.94 -5.72 -2.31
C ARG A 109 4.52 -5.48 -2.81
N LEU A 110 3.58 -6.32 -2.45
CA LEU A 110 2.16 -6.15 -2.75
C LEU A 110 1.60 -4.81 -2.26
N PHE A 111 2.01 -4.34 -1.07
CA PHE A 111 1.54 -3.11 -0.47
C PHE A 111 2.53 -1.95 -0.58
N ASN A 112 3.79 -2.23 -0.89
CA ASN A 112 4.88 -1.26 -0.95
C ASN A 112 5.59 -1.35 -2.31
N ASN A 113 4.85 -1.25 -3.40
CA ASN A 113 5.46 -1.20 -4.71
C ASN A 113 5.93 0.23 -5.03
N PRO A 114 7.24 0.45 -5.29
CA PRO A 114 7.79 1.76 -5.64
C PRO A 114 7.22 2.37 -6.92
N GLU A 115 6.63 1.55 -7.78
CA GLU A 115 5.96 2.01 -9.01
C GLU A 115 4.49 2.38 -8.78
N PHE A 116 4.02 2.38 -7.53
CA PHE A 116 2.61 2.57 -7.16
C PHE A 116 1.63 1.56 -7.80
N LYS A 117 2.13 0.56 -8.48
CA LYS A 117 1.33 -0.54 -9.06
C LYS A 117 1.18 -1.68 -8.07
N SER A 118 0.50 -1.43 -6.96
CA SER A 118 0.12 -2.48 -6.00
C SER A 118 -1.09 -3.26 -6.54
N LEU A 119 -1.00 -3.71 -7.78
CA LEU A 119 -2.05 -4.49 -8.45
C LEU A 119 -1.47 -5.70 -9.18
N ILE A 120 -2.26 -6.75 -9.29
CA ILE A 120 -1.99 -7.95 -10.07
C ILE A 120 -3.18 -8.28 -10.97
N THR A 121 -2.90 -8.89 -12.12
CA THR A 121 -3.93 -9.50 -12.98
C THR A 121 -3.93 -11.00 -12.76
N VAL A 122 -5.06 -11.57 -12.39
CA VAL A 122 -5.20 -12.99 -12.09
C VAL A 122 -5.47 -13.76 -13.39
N ALA A 123 -4.56 -14.64 -13.75
CA ALA A 123 -4.78 -15.50 -14.92
C ALA A 123 -5.86 -16.57 -14.64
N PRO A 124 -6.57 -17.06 -15.66
CA PRO A 124 -7.65 -18.05 -15.47
C PRO A 124 -7.25 -19.28 -14.66
N ASN A 125 -6.04 -19.80 -14.86
CA ASN A 125 -5.52 -20.96 -14.11
C ASN A 125 -5.15 -20.66 -12.65
N GLN A 126 -5.14 -19.41 -12.24
CA GLN A 126 -4.85 -18.96 -10.87
C GLN A 126 -6.12 -18.56 -10.12
N LYS A 127 -7.19 -18.24 -10.86
CA LYS A 127 -8.45 -17.71 -10.35
C LYS A 127 -9.12 -18.67 -9.39
N ASP A 128 -9.34 -19.92 -9.80
CA ASP A 128 -10.02 -20.93 -8.99
C ASP A 128 -9.39 -21.09 -7.60
N LYS A 129 -8.05 -21.01 -7.52
CA LYS A 129 -7.33 -21.15 -6.26
C LYS A 129 -7.62 -20.00 -5.32
N LEU A 130 -7.57 -18.76 -5.80
CA LEU A 130 -7.84 -17.57 -4.99
C LEU A 130 -9.32 -17.50 -4.60
N GLU A 131 -10.25 -17.85 -5.50
CA GLU A 131 -11.68 -17.94 -5.22
C GLU A 131 -11.98 -18.98 -4.13
N ASN A 132 -11.35 -20.15 -4.19
CA ASN A 132 -11.50 -21.17 -3.16
C ASN A 132 -11.05 -20.67 -1.78
N ILE A 133 -9.93 -19.94 -1.72
CA ILE A 133 -9.43 -19.37 -0.46
C ILE A 133 -10.42 -18.32 0.07
N THR A 134 -10.90 -17.40 -0.76
CA THR A 134 -11.87 -16.37 -0.34
C THR A 134 -13.20 -16.98 0.10
N ASN A 135 -13.67 -18.03 -0.57
CA ASN A 135 -14.88 -18.75 -0.21
C ASN A 135 -14.72 -19.48 1.14
N LEU A 136 -13.55 -20.07 1.41
CA LEU A 136 -13.26 -20.67 2.72
C LEU A 136 -13.28 -19.61 3.81
N ILE A 137 -12.67 -18.42 3.60
CA ILE A 137 -12.73 -17.31 4.56
C ILE A 137 -14.19 -16.89 4.80
N LEU A 138 -14.98 -16.68 3.74
CA LEU A 138 -16.38 -16.28 3.86
C LEU A 138 -17.23 -17.31 4.62
N ASN A 139 -16.95 -18.58 4.44
CA ASN A 139 -17.64 -19.65 5.16
C ASN A 139 -17.22 -19.70 6.63
N GLU A 140 -15.92 -19.57 6.91
CA GLU A 140 -15.39 -19.60 8.26
C GLU A 140 -15.94 -18.47 9.15
N ILE A 141 -16.08 -17.29 8.59
CA ILE A 141 -16.66 -16.14 9.28
C ILE A 141 -18.13 -16.38 9.71
N LYS A 142 -18.86 -17.23 8.99
CA LYS A 142 -20.24 -17.58 9.35
C LYS A 142 -20.29 -18.57 10.52
N ASN A 143 -19.29 -19.43 10.66
CA ASN A 143 -19.22 -20.48 11.70
C ASN A 143 -18.98 -19.86 13.08
N LYS A 144 -18.07 -18.92 13.22
CA LYS A 144 -17.74 -18.16 14.45
C LYS A 144 -17.48 -19.03 15.67
N ASP A 145 -16.69 -20.06 15.53
CA ASP A 145 -16.22 -20.87 16.67
C ASP A 145 -14.88 -20.36 17.21
N GLU A 146 -14.32 -21.03 18.21
CA GLU A 146 -13.06 -20.65 18.86
C GLU A 146 -11.83 -20.71 17.93
N TYR A 147 -11.90 -21.47 16.82
CA TYR A 147 -10.81 -21.63 15.85
C TYR A 147 -10.92 -20.70 14.65
N SER A 148 -12.08 -20.06 14.45
CA SER A 148 -12.40 -19.29 13.25
C SER A 148 -11.40 -18.15 12.99
N GLU A 149 -10.96 -17.42 14.02
CA GLU A 149 -9.98 -16.34 13.87
C GLU A 149 -8.64 -16.87 13.35
N GLU A 150 -8.15 -17.99 13.90
CA GLU A 150 -6.88 -18.61 13.50
C GLU A 150 -6.96 -19.18 12.08
N ILE A 151 -8.08 -19.81 11.73
CA ILE A 151 -8.33 -20.34 10.37
C ILE A 151 -8.34 -19.20 9.37
N VAL A 152 -9.09 -18.13 9.61
CA VAL A 152 -9.15 -16.95 8.74
C VAL A 152 -7.77 -16.32 8.57
N LEU A 153 -6.99 -16.19 9.64
CA LEU A 153 -5.63 -15.67 9.59
C LEU A 153 -4.73 -16.53 8.68
N ASN A 154 -4.80 -17.86 8.79
CA ASN A 154 -4.03 -18.78 7.96
C ASN A 154 -4.46 -18.71 6.47
N LEU A 155 -5.75 -18.62 6.21
CA LEU A 155 -6.29 -18.46 4.85
C LEU A 155 -5.92 -17.12 4.23
N LEU A 156 -5.97 -16.02 4.98
CA LEU A 156 -5.50 -14.70 4.54
C LEU A 156 -4.01 -14.74 4.19
N HIS A 157 -3.20 -15.40 5.02
CA HIS A 157 -1.78 -15.59 4.71
C HIS A 157 -1.57 -16.37 3.41
N LEU A 158 -2.33 -17.45 3.20
CA LEU A 158 -2.25 -18.22 1.97
C LEU A 158 -2.66 -17.37 0.76
N PHE A 159 -3.71 -16.57 0.88
CA PHE A 159 -4.14 -15.62 -0.16
C PHE A 159 -3.03 -14.62 -0.51
N LEU A 160 -2.39 -14.03 0.49
CA LEU A 160 -1.30 -13.07 0.29
C LEU A 160 -0.06 -13.72 -0.33
N LEU A 161 0.29 -14.97 0.05
CA LEU A 161 1.41 -15.71 -0.54
C LEU A 161 1.15 -16.06 -2.01
N GLU A 162 -0.05 -16.52 -2.34
CA GLU A 162 -0.41 -16.79 -3.75
C GLU A 162 -0.45 -15.50 -4.58
N SER A 163 -1.01 -14.43 -4.03
CA SER A 163 -0.99 -13.11 -4.68
C SER A 163 0.44 -12.61 -4.91
N ARG A 164 1.33 -12.78 -3.93
CA ARG A 164 2.75 -12.45 -4.07
C ARG A 164 3.43 -13.28 -5.16
N ARG A 165 3.13 -14.56 -5.25
CA ARG A 165 3.66 -15.42 -6.33
C ARG A 165 3.24 -14.89 -7.71
N ILE A 166 1.98 -14.49 -7.87
CA ILE A 166 1.48 -13.88 -9.11
C ILE A 166 2.21 -12.56 -9.38
N PHE A 167 2.32 -11.71 -8.37
CA PHE A 167 3.01 -10.44 -8.46
C PHE A 167 4.48 -10.60 -8.90
N ASP A 168 5.21 -11.52 -8.26
CA ASP A 168 6.61 -11.78 -8.57
C ASP A 168 6.76 -12.30 -10.01
N LEU A 169 5.85 -13.18 -10.49
CA LEU A 169 5.85 -13.66 -11.87
C LEU A 169 5.57 -12.56 -12.89
N GLN A 170 4.66 -11.63 -12.60
CA GLN A 170 4.33 -10.51 -13.49
C GLN A 170 5.41 -9.44 -13.51
N ASN A 171 6.21 -9.34 -12.45
CA ASN A 171 7.30 -8.39 -12.32
C ASN A 171 8.69 -9.03 -12.50
N LEU A 172 8.75 -10.31 -12.92
CA LEU A 172 9.97 -10.94 -13.42
C LEU A 172 10.30 -10.34 -14.79
N VAL A 173 10.95 -9.19 -14.80
CA VAL A 173 11.66 -8.74 -16.01
C VAL A 173 12.81 -9.72 -16.23
N PRO A 174 12.92 -10.37 -17.41
CA PRO A 174 14.08 -11.20 -17.72
C PRO A 174 15.35 -10.38 -17.54
N LYS A 175 16.27 -10.84 -16.71
CA LYS A 175 17.54 -10.14 -16.40
C LYS A 175 18.34 -9.73 -17.64
N GLU A 176 18.08 -10.35 -18.77
CA GLU A 176 18.86 -10.18 -20.00
C GLU A 176 18.38 -9.07 -20.95
N VAL A 177 17.16 -8.52 -20.75
CA VAL A 177 16.61 -7.43 -21.60
C VAL A 177 16.60 -6.08 -20.87
N ALA A 178 16.88 -6.11 -19.54
CA ALA A 178 16.66 -4.99 -18.63
C ALA A 178 17.81 -3.98 -18.51
N GLU A 179 18.94 -4.15 -19.19
CA GLU A 179 20.15 -3.41 -18.78
C GLU A 179 20.35 -2.03 -19.41
N THR A 180 19.56 -1.60 -20.40
CA THR A 180 19.91 -0.38 -21.15
C THR A 180 18.76 0.54 -21.58
N THR A 181 17.51 0.31 -21.17
CA THR A 181 16.44 1.26 -21.50
C THR A 181 16.27 2.34 -20.42
N PRO A 182 15.95 3.59 -20.80
CA PRO A 182 15.67 4.68 -19.87
C PRO A 182 14.63 4.32 -18.78
N ASP A 183 13.59 3.59 -19.15
CA ASP A 183 12.53 3.18 -18.25
C ASP A 183 13.02 2.18 -17.19
N ASN A 184 13.90 1.24 -17.58
CA ASN A 184 14.47 0.27 -16.64
C ASN A 184 15.44 0.91 -15.64
N THR A 185 16.16 1.93 -16.02
CA THR A 185 17.00 2.69 -15.09
C THR A 185 16.17 3.39 -14.03
N ILE A 186 15.03 3.96 -14.42
CA ILE A 186 14.09 4.59 -13.47
C ILE A 186 13.42 3.56 -12.58
N ILE A 187 13.09 2.38 -13.07
CA ILE A 187 12.58 1.26 -12.26
C ILE A 187 13.62 0.86 -11.19
N LYS A 188 14.85 0.63 -11.58
CA LYS A 188 15.96 0.34 -10.64
C LYS A 188 16.15 1.48 -9.63
N PHE A 189 16.08 2.73 -10.08
CA PHE A 189 16.19 3.89 -9.20
C PHE A 189 15.10 3.91 -8.14
N LYS A 190 13.85 3.70 -8.51
CA LYS A 190 12.74 3.62 -7.56
C LYS A 190 12.89 2.46 -6.56
N GLN A 191 13.40 1.31 -7.00
CA GLN A 191 13.72 0.20 -6.10
C GLN A 191 14.80 0.58 -5.09
N LEU A 192 15.87 1.22 -5.55
CA LEU A 192 16.93 1.72 -4.66
C LEU A 192 16.42 2.77 -3.68
N ILE A 193 15.46 3.63 -4.07
CA ILE A 193 14.81 4.56 -3.16
C ILE A 193 14.09 3.77 -2.07
N GLU A 194 13.28 2.75 -2.39
CA GLU A 194 12.58 1.95 -1.39
C GLU A 194 13.52 1.29 -0.38
N GLU A 195 14.67 0.81 -0.85
CA GLU A 195 15.64 0.14 0.01
C GLU A 195 16.43 1.12 0.91
N ASN A 196 16.60 2.37 0.45
CA ASN A 196 17.59 3.28 1.05
C ASN A 196 17.03 4.64 1.49
N PHE A 197 15.77 5.01 1.24
CA PHE A 197 15.24 6.36 1.50
C PHE A 197 15.38 6.82 2.96
N ALA A 198 15.43 5.89 3.93
CA ALA A 198 15.67 6.20 5.33
C ALA A 198 17.14 6.57 5.62
N LYS A 199 18.09 6.10 4.80
CA LYS A 199 19.53 6.37 4.97
C LYS A 199 20.00 7.46 4.03
N GLU A 200 19.63 7.35 2.76
CA GLU A 200 20.11 8.21 1.68
C GLU A 200 19.00 9.15 1.19
N LYS A 201 19.22 10.46 1.34
CA LYS A 201 18.24 11.50 0.96
C LYS A 201 18.71 12.36 -0.23
N ASN A 202 19.93 12.13 -0.68
CA ASN A 202 20.54 12.86 -1.78
C ASN A 202 20.59 12.01 -3.06
N VAL A 203 20.64 12.65 -4.21
CA VAL A 203 20.68 11.97 -5.52
C VAL A 203 22.00 11.25 -5.77
N SER A 204 23.14 11.78 -5.27
CA SER A 204 24.47 11.27 -5.58
C SER A 204 24.69 9.80 -5.21
N PRO A 205 24.35 9.30 -4.00
CA PRO A 205 24.50 7.89 -3.67
C PRO A 205 23.73 6.97 -4.62
N TYR A 206 22.51 7.36 -5.00
CA TYR A 206 21.70 6.58 -5.93
C TYR A 206 22.28 6.56 -7.35
N ALA A 207 22.82 7.71 -7.78
CA ALA A 207 23.48 7.81 -9.06
C ALA A 207 24.73 6.90 -9.12
N GLU A 208 25.52 6.86 -8.03
CA GLU A 208 26.65 5.93 -7.89
C GLU A 208 26.21 4.46 -7.97
N MET A 209 25.14 4.07 -7.24
CA MET A 209 24.57 2.71 -7.28
C MET A 209 24.11 2.31 -8.69
N LEU A 210 23.72 3.30 -9.51
CA LEU A 210 23.30 3.10 -10.90
C LEU A 210 24.42 3.29 -11.92
N ASN A 211 25.66 3.56 -11.48
CA ASN A 211 26.79 3.91 -12.32
C ASN A 211 26.49 5.10 -13.25
N MET A 212 25.83 6.12 -12.73
CA MET A 212 25.39 7.32 -13.46
C MET A 212 25.91 8.60 -12.82
N ASN A 213 25.89 9.68 -13.59
CA ASN A 213 26.08 11.02 -13.04
C ASN A 213 24.75 11.53 -12.41
N PRO A 214 24.78 12.22 -11.25
CA PRO A 214 23.58 12.77 -10.62
C PRO A 214 22.73 13.67 -11.52
N SER A 215 23.36 14.46 -12.39
CA SER A 215 22.66 15.31 -13.36
C SER A 215 21.91 14.47 -14.39
N CYS A 216 22.55 13.42 -14.91
CA CYS A 216 21.92 12.50 -15.85
C CYS A 216 20.74 11.75 -15.23
N LEU A 217 20.87 11.34 -13.96
CA LEU A 217 19.75 10.69 -13.24
C LEU A 217 18.59 11.66 -13.03
N ASN A 218 18.85 12.93 -12.71
CA ASN A 218 17.80 13.95 -12.59
C ASN A 218 17.08 14.22 -13.93
N GLU A 219 17.83 14.35 -15.02
CA GLU A 219 17.26 14.56 -16.36
C GLU A 219 16.45 13.35 -16.83
N LEU A 220 16.99 12.15 -16.62
CA LEU A 220 16.31 10.90 -16.95
C LEU A 220 15.00 10.77 -16.16
N SER A 221 15.05 11.00 -14.85
CA SER A 221 13.89 10.98 -13.98
C SER A 221 12.83 11.97 -14.47
N LYS A 222 13.22 13.21 -14.73
CA LYS A 222 12.29 14.25 -15.22
C LYS A 222 11.66 13.89 -16.56
N ARG A 223 12.42 13.28 -17.46
CA ARG A 223 11.93 12.86 -18.78
C ARG A 223 10.92 11.72 -18.69
N VAL A 224 11.17 10.72 -17.79
CA VAL A 224 10.34 9.51 -17.69
C VAL A 224 9.15 9.72 -16.74
N THR A 225 9.35 10.42 -15.63
CA THR A 225 8.34 10.55 -14.56
C THR A 225 7.73 11.93 -14.43
N GLY A 226 8.23 12.92 -15.16
CA GLY A 226 7.80 14.33 -15.06
C GLY A 226 8.46 15.09 -13.90
N ILE A 227 9.13 14.42 -12.94
CA ILE A 227 9.77 15.02 -11.75
C ILE A 227 11.23 14.60 -11.64
N THR A 228 12.03 15.40 -10.94
CA THR A 228 13.46 15.13 -10.75
C THR A 228 13.70 13.95 -9.80
N ALA A 229 14.89 13.34 -9.88
CA ALA A 229 15.30 12.28 -8.97
C ALA A 229 15.24 12.72 -7.49
N GLY A 230 15.68 13.95 -7.21
CA GLY A 230 15.59 14.51 -5.86
C GLY A 230 14.14 14.68 -5.36
N GLU A 231 13.20 14.96 -6.26
CA GLU A 231 11.77 15.00 -5.93
C GLU A 231 11.20 13.63 -5.66
N LEU A 232 11.59 12.59 -6.40
CA LEU A 232 11.17 11.21 -6.14
C LEU A 232 11.62 10.74 -4.75
N ILE A 233 12.90 10.94 -4.39
CA ILE A 233 13.43 10.59 -3.06
C ILE A 233 12.66 11.32 -1.97
N ARG A 234 12.51 12.63 -2.12
CA ARG A 234 11.80 13.46 -1.14
C ARG A 234 10.34 13.04 -0.97
N ASN A 235 9.64 12.79 -2.06
CA ASN A 235 8.24 12.38 -2.03
C ASN A 235 8.09 11.08 -1.24
N ARG A 236 8.98 10.11 -1.44
CA ARG A 236 8.97 8.85 -0.70
C ARG A 236 9.16 9.04 0.81
N VAL A 237 10.08 9.93 1.22
CA VAL A 237 10.29 10.28 2.63
C VAL A 237 9.03 10.94 3.23
N ILE A 238 8.38 11.84 2.49
CA ILE A 238 7.14 12.50 2.92
C ILE A 238 6.00 11.50 3.06
N GLU A 239 5.86 10.57 2.12
CA GLU A 239 4.84 9.53 2.17
C GLU A 239 4.99 8.63 3.38
N GLU A 240 6.21 8.14 3.65
CA GLU A 240 6.46 7.34 4.86
C GLU A 240 6.22 8.16 6.14
N THR A 241 6.58 9.44 6.14
CA THR A 241 6.27 10.33 7.26
C THR A 241 4.76 10.42 7.52
N LYS A 242 3.98 10.65 6.46
CA LYS A 242 2.50 10.71 6.55
C LYS A 242 1.93 9.40 7.07
N LYS A 243 2.42 8.28 6.57
CA LYS A 243 2.03 6.93 6.98
C LYS A 243 2.32 6.70 8.47
N LEU A 244 3.54 6.98 8.94
CA LEU A 244 3.92 6.83 10.35
C LEU A 244 3.13 7.77 11.27
N LEU A 245 2.86 9.02 10.84
CA LEU A 245 2.03 9.95 11.60
C LEU A 245 0.60 9.46 11.78
N PHE A 246 0.09 8.75 10.80
CA PHE A 246 -1.28 8.23 10.79
C PHE A 246 -1.39 6.90 11.54
N SER A 247 -0.54 5.91 11.19
CA SER A 247 -0.63 4.52 11.65
C SER A 247 0.08 4.24 12.97
N SER A 248 0.88 5.17 13.51
CA SER A 248 1.64 4.92 14.73
C SER A 248 1.41 5.98 15.81
N ARG A 249 1.78 5.62 17.06
CA ARG A 249 1.81 6.56 18.20
C ARG A 249 3.15 7.27 18.36
N MET A 250 4.10 7.06 17.45
CA MET A 250 5.44 7.65 17.50
C MET A 250 5.36 9.17 17.51
N SER A 251 6.19 9.79 18.35
CA SER A 251 6.38 11.24 18.34
C SER A 251 7.06 11.70 17.04
N GLY A 252 6.95 12.96 16.68
CA GLY A 252 7.66 13.51 15.52
C GLY A 252 9.18 13.35 15.61
N LYS A 253 9.74 13.28 16.84
CA LYS A 253 11.16 13.03 17.08
C LYS A 253 11.54 11.58 16.79
N GLU A 254 10.72 10.62 17.21
CA GLU A 254 10.94 9.20 16.93
C GLU A 254 10.82 8.90 15.44
N ILE A 255 9.83 9.50 14.75
CA ILE A 255 9.69 9.39 13.29
C ILE A 255 10.92 9.98 12.58
N ALA A 256 11.46 11.11 13.05
CA ALA A 256 12.66 11.69 12.47
C ALA A 256 13.84 10.69 12.51
N TYR A 257 14.07 10.07 13.65
CA TYR A 257 15.16 9.10 13.80
C TYR A 257 14.90 7.81 13.01
N GLU A 258 13.67 7.30 12.99
CA GLU A 258 13.28 6.14 12.18
C GLU A 258 13.54 6.38 10.68
N LEU A 259 13.30 7.60 10.21
CA LEU A 259 13.57 8.03 8.85
C LEU A 259 15.01 8.52 8.62
N GLY A 260 15.91 8.31 9.58
CA GLY A 260 17.34 8.62 9.45
C GLY A 260 17.67 10.12 9.41
N PHE A 261 16.88 10.96 10.09
CA PHE A 261 17.24 12.36 10.29
C PHE A 261 17.93 12.55 11.65
N ASP A 262 19.13 13.10 11.64
CA ASP A 262 19.90 13.40 12.86
C ASP A 262 19.29 14.56 13.66
N ASP A 263 18.68 15.54 12.96
CA ASP A 263 18.05 16.72 13.56
C ASP A 263 16.51 16.70 13.40
N PRO A 264 15.75 16.39 14.46
CA PRO A 264 14.28 16.45 14.44
C PRO A 264 13.71 17.85 14.13
N ALA A 265 14.44 18.92 14.42
CA ALA A 265 13.99 20.26 14.09
C ALA A 265 14.13 20.52 12.59
N TYR A 266 15.20 20.06 11.97
CA TYR A 266 15.34 20.07 10.51
C TYR A 266 14.25 19.23 9.85
N PHE A 267 14.00 18.01 10.32
CA PHE A 267 12.91 17.14 9.84
C PHE A 267 11.54 17.83 9.90
N SER A 268 11.23 18.50 10.99
CA SER A 268 9.96 19.23 11.14
C SER A 268 9.83 20.36 10.13
N ARG A 269 10.92 21.13 9.91
CA ARG A 269 10.95 22.20 8.89
C ARG A 269 10.84 21.60 7.47
N PHE A 270 11.54 20.50 7.19
CA PHE A 270 11.46 19.77 5.94
C PHE A 270 10.01 19.35 5.64
N PHE A 271 9.36 18.66 6.57
CA PHE A 271 7.98 18.21 6.37
C PHE A 271 7.04 19.40 6.10
N LYS A 272 7.09 20.45 6.95
CA LYS A 272 6.27 21.64 6.78
C LYS A 272 6.51 22.33 5.43
N LYS A 273 7.77 22.43 4.99
CA LYS A 273 8.14 23.05 3.71
C LYS A 273 7.44 22.39 2.51
N TYR A 274 7.36 21.07 2.52
CA TYR A 274 6.87 20.31 1.37
C TYR A 274 5.41 19.87 1.45
N THR A 275 4.80 19.91 2.65
CA THR A 275 3.38 19.56 2.84
C THR A 275 2.50 20.75 3.17
N GLY A 276 3.08 21.90 3.51
CA GLY A 276 2.37 23.09 3.97
C GLY A 276 1.88 23.01 5.42
N THR A 277 1.94 21.85 6.07
CA THR A 277 1.42 21.63 7.43
C THR A 277 2.50 21.10 8.37
N THR A 278 2.37 21.35 9.67
CA THR A 278 3.26 20.75 10.68
C THR A 278 2.92 19.28 10.89
N LEU A 279 3.88 18.50 11.43
CA LEU A 279 3.67 17.09 11.81
C LEU A 279 2.46 16.93 12.74
N LYS A 280 2.29 17.86 13.70
CA LYS A 280 1.18 17.85 14.66
C LYS A 280 -0.15 18.14 13.96
N GLU A 281 -0.22 19.22 13.18
CA GLU A 281 -1.43 19.58 12.41
C GLU A 281 -1.85 18.45 11.48
N PHE A 282 -0.90 17.81 10.79
CA PHE A 282 -1.19 16.68 9.91
C PHE A 282 -1.80 15.52 10.69
N ARG A 283 -1.20 15.14 11.82
CA ARG A 283 -1.70 14.06 12.68
C ARG A 283 -3.10 14.37 13.23
N ASP A 284 -3.29 15.58 13.77
CA ASP A 284 -4.56 16.01 14.37
C ASP A 284 -5.67 16.06 13.33
N ASN A 285 -5.38 16.55 12.12
CA ASN A 285 -6.31 16.62 11.01
C ASN A 285 -6.66 15.23 10.48
N SER A 286 -5.68 14.34 10.38
CA SER A 286 -5.89 12.97 9.96
C SER A 286 -6.78 12.21 10.95
N ARG A 287 -6.59 12.39 12.25
CA ARG A 287 -7.41 11.74 13.29
C ARG A 287 -8.81 12.32 13.41
N LYS A 288 -8.97 13.66 13.32
CA LYS A 288 -10.30 14.31 13.41
C LYS A 288 -11.24 13.96 12.25
N LYS A 289 -10.69 13.61 11.12
CA LYS A 289 -11.47 13.32 9.90
C LYS A 289 -12.03 11.89 9.91
N TYR A 290 -11.57 11.03 10.83
CA TYR A 290 -11.87 9.60 10.86
C TYR A 290 -12.42 9.09 12.22
N HIS A 291 -12.67 10.00 13.16
CA HIS A 291 -13.49 9.83 14.36
C HIS A 291 -14.79 10.62 14.26
#